data_b549ecf074812757953e1cd31dc7b3f4
#
_entry.id   b549ecf074812757953e1cd31dc7b3f4
#
_cell.length_a   1.000
_cell.length_b   1.000
_cell.length_c   1.000
_cell.angle_alpha   90.00
_cell.angle_beta   90.00
_cell.angle_gamma   90.00
#
_symmetry.space_group_name_H-M   'P 1'
#
loop_
_entity.id
_entity.type
_entity.pdbx_description
1 polymer ?
#
loop_
_entity_poly.entity_id
_entity_poly.type
_entity_poly.pdbx_seq_one_letter_code
_entity_poly.pdbx_strand_id
1 'polypeptide(L)'
;MKTYLMFDDDAGSESPAELYAEALVAASAGALEIDVRRPGRLNETIAVVKQLAPQGLLLDVALTNALDDQQQPVGFDGIALAQQVRTLQTRARSPNSAENLPEFPIIRLSKRDVVREYVNKDSTSDDLFDEHIDKEVVLDDPNCAARIAVALATDYPAIIAFANVEPEDAALAKLLGCEGSLLSRLDPRVLLGLRRPGAPAHVLARFVVVELLGRAGPLVDSELLAVRLGVDTTVSDDWPKLAELLEASRYAGVFAGGYARWWMASTLDWWQREIDEDSTPARLSAVERVNLIKAATRLERLTPVEGTGDSPGTRFWHRCANSDRPVDAAEGFPLLPVYGMETWHDTEYLCLEEALRNPRHKRLAPSEQARVQALIRKRGST
;
A
#
# COMPACT_ATOMS: atom_id res chain seq x y z
N MET A 1 3.16 -2.47 -23.34
CA MET A 1 4.39 -2.08 -22.63
C MET A 1 4.17 -0.67 -22.11
N LYS A 2 4.49 -0.41 -20.85
CA LYS A 2 4.35 0.90 -20.18
C LYS A 2 5.72 1.54 -20.05
N THR A 3 5.82 2.83 -20.38
CA THR A 3 7.09 3.55 -20.38
C THR A 3 7.21 4.44 -19.15
N TYR A 4 8.27 4.25 -18.38
CA TYR A 4 8.66 5.12 -17.28
C TYR A 4 9.95 5.86 -17.58
N LEU A 5 10.04 7.07 -17.08
CA LEU A 5 11.29 7.82 -17.03
C LEU A 5 11.78 7.85 -15.58
N MET A 6 13.00 7.39 -15.38
CA MET A 6 13.63 7.36 -14.04
C MET A 6 14.69 8.45 -13.96
N PHE A 7 14.61 9.29 -12.90
CA PHE A 7 15.66 10.24 -12.56
C PHE A 7 16.34 9.82 -11.26
N ASP A 8 17.67 9.70 -11.35
CA ASP A 8 18.53 9.28 -10.26
C ASP A 8 19.90 9.98 -10.41
N ASP A 9 20.53 10.41 -9.30
CA ASP A 9 21.85 11.07 -9.34
C ASP A 9 22.98 10.10 -9.69
N ASP A 10 22.77 8.80 -9.41
CA ASP A 10 23.67 7.71 -9.79
C ASP A 10 23.47 7.20 -11.23
N ALA A 11 22.61 7.82 -12.02
CA ALA A 11 22.34 7.35 -13.38
C ALA A 11 23.61 7.38 -14.26
N GLY A 12 23.87 6.28 -14.98
CA GLY A 12 25.02 6.10 -15.86
C GLY A 12 25.24 4.62 -16.16
N SER A 13 26.11 4.31 -17.13
CA SER A 13 26.40 2.92 -17.49
C SER A 13 26.85 2.09 -16.29
N GLU A 14 26.22 0.92 -16.08
CA GLU A 14 26.51 0.00 -14.98
C GLU A 14 26.30 0.61 -13.58
N SER A 15 25.43 1.59 -13.47
CA SER A 15 25.13 2.26 -12.21
C SER A 15 24.12 1.49 -11.34
N PRO A 16 24.03 1.76 -10.03
CA PRO A 16 22.97 1.22 -9.20
C PRO A 16 21.56 1.56 -9.72
N ALA A 17 21.36 2.73 -10.31
CA ALA A 17 20.07 3.13 -10.89
C ALA A 17 19.66 2.23 -12.05
N GLU A 18 20.58 1.87 -12.94
CA GLU A 18 20.35 0.91 -14.03
C GLU A 18 19.98 -0.48 -13.49
N LEU A 19 20.66 -0.95 -12.44
CA LEU A 19 20.34 -2.24 -11.81
C LEU A 19 18.90 -2.31 -11.27
N TYR A 20 18.39 -1.23 -10.65
CA TYR A 20 17.00 -1.17 -10.21
C TYR A 20 16.03 -1.19 -11.40
N ALA A 21 16.32 -0.43 -12.45
CA ALA A 21 15.50 -0.40 -13.67
C ALA A 21 15.47 -1.76 -14.37
N GLU A 22 16.62 -2.42 -14.54
CA GLU A 22 16.74 -3.75 -15.13
C GLU A 22 15.97 -4.79 -14.30
N ALA A 23 16.07 -4.76 -12.97
CA ALA A 23 15.33 -5.66 -12.10
C ALA A 23 13.81 -5.50 -12.27
N LEU A 24 13.30 -4.27 -12.30
CA LEU A 24 11.88 -3.97 -12.52
C LEU A 24 11.41 -4.40 -13.92
N VAL A 25 12.19 -4.12 -14.96
CA VAL A 25 11.87 -4.51 -16.34
C VAL A 25 11.83 -6.03 -16.46
N ALA A 26 12.84 -6.74 -15.95
CA ALA A 26 12.89 -8.20 -15.98
C ALA A 26 11.68 -8.82 -15.24
N ALA A 27 11.35 -8.31 -14.06
CA ALA A 27 10.21 -8.78 -13.26
C ALA A 27 8.84 -8.46 -13.88
N SER A 28 8.77 -7.49 -14.78
CA SER A 28 7.53 -7.07 -15.44
C SER A 28 7.07 -7.99 -16.57
N ALA A 29 7.84 -9.02 -16.92
CA ALA A 29 7.59 -9.91 -18.07
C ALA A 29 7.32 -9.14 -19.39
N GLY A 30 8.03 -8.05 -19.62
CA GLY A 30 7.91 -7.21 -20.83
C GLY A 30 6.78 -6.16 -20.76
N ALA A 31 6.16 -5.98 -19.60
CA ALA A 31 5.12 -4.96 -19.44
C ALA A 31 5.68 -3.55 -19.18
N LEU A 32 6.94 -3.43 -18.73
CA LEU A 32 7.63 -2.16 -18.46
C LEU A 32 8.80 -1.92 -19.40
N GLU A 33 9.03 -0.66 -19.69
CA GLU A 33 10.26 -0.08 -20.24
C GLU A 33 10.64 1.11 -19.37
N ILE A 34 11.89 1.21 -18.95
CA ILE A 34 12.37 2.28 -18.07
C ILE A 34 13.58 2.94 -18.71
N ASP A 35 13.47 4.24 -19.00
CA ASP A 35 14.56 5.08 -19.48
C ASP A 35 15.20 5.78 -18.27
N VAL A 36 16.43 5.40 -17.93
CA VAL A 36 17.16 5.93 -16.75
C VAL A 36 17.99 7.14 -17.19
N ARG A 37 17.84 8.24 -16.47
CA ARG A 37 18.54 9.49 -16.79
C ARG A 37 19.07 10.19 -15.56
N ARG A 38 20.23 10.82 -15.72
CA ARG A 38 20.71 11.82 -14.78
C ARG A 38 19.92 13.12 -14.99
N PRO A 39 19.44 13.80 -13.93
CA PRO A 39 18.78 15.09 -14.11
C PRO A 39 19.80 16.16 -14.56
N GLY A 40 19.40 17.03 -15.48
CA GLY A 40 20.03 18.30 -15.76
C GLY A 40 19.47 19.40 -14.87
N ARG A 41 19.53 20.67 -15.27
CA ARG A 41 18.83 21.75 -14.58
C ARG A 41 17.32 21.51 -14.59
N LEU A 42 16.60 22.02 -13.62
CA LEU A 42 15.15 21.77 -13.45
C LEU A 42 14.37 21.97 -14.76
N ASN A 43 14.60 23.09 -15.47
CA ASN A 43 13.90 23.36 -16.73
C ASN A 43 14.28 22.38 -17.86
N GLU A 44 15.51 21.92 -17.91
CA GLU A 44 16.00 20.92 -18.87
C GLU A 44 15.38 19.58 -18.57
N THR A 45 15.36 19.17 -17.30
CA THR A 45 14.72 17.94 -16.83
C THR A 45 13.22 17.92 -17.16
N ILE A 46 12.53 19.03 -16.93
CA ILE A 46 11.12 19.19 -17.32
C ILE A 46 10.94 19.14 -18.85
N ALA A 47 11.85 19.72 -19.62
CA ALA A 47 11.79 19.64 -21.09
C ALA A 47 11.94 18.19 -21.58
N VAL A 48 12.80 17.38 -20.96
CA VAL A 48 12.93 15.95 -21.24
C VAL A 48 11.62 15.20 -20.93
N VAL A 49 10.99 15.45 -19.77
CA VAL A 49 9.70 14.85 -19.42
C VAL A 49 8.63 15.19 -20.46
N LYS A 50 8.57 16.47 -20.91
CA LYS A 50 7.62 16.91 -21.96
C LYS A 50 7.88 16.24 -23.29
N GLN A 51 9.14 16.12 -23.70
CA GLN A 51 9.53 15.54 -24.98
C GLN A 51 9.24 14.05 -25.04
N LEU A 52 9.55 13.31 -23.99
CA LEU A 52 9.39 11.84 -23.93
C LEU A 52 7.96 11.42 -23.61
N ALA A 53 7.17 12.30 -22.99
CA ALA A 53 5.78 12.04 -22.60
C ALA A 53 5.59 10.64 -21.95
N PRO A 54 6.30 10.32 -20.85
CA PRO A 54 6.26 9.00 -20.23
C PRO A 54 4.87 8.71 -19.64
N GLN A 55 4.59 7.42 -19.41
CA GLN A 55 3.37 6.99 -18.73
C GLN A 55 3.53 6.96 -17.21
N GLY A 56 4.71 7.27 -16.68
CA GLY A 56 4.99 7.44 -15.26
C GLY A 56 6.42 7.92 -15.03
N LEU A 57 6.67 8.40 -13.80
CA LEU A 57 8.00 8.77 -13.33
C LEU A 57 8.42 7.90 -12.15
N LEU A 58 9.69 7.50 -12.13
CA LEU A 58 10.40 6.96 -10.98
C LEU A 58 11.41 8.02 -10.53
N LEU A 59 11.29 8.51 -9.29
CA LEU A 59 12.14 9.60 -8.82
C LEU A 59 12.90 9.20 -7.56
N ASP A 60 14.23 9.33 -7.61
CA ASP A 60 14.99 9.41 -6.36
C ASP A 60 14.77 10.77 -5.68
N VAL A 61 14.75 10.78 -4.35
CA VAL A 61 14.65 12.02 -3.57
C VAL A 61 15.99 12.76 -3.58
N ALA A 62 17.13 12.03 -3.53
CA ALA A 62 18.46 12.58 -3.37
C ALA A 62 19.09 13.05 -4.70
N LEU A 63 18.40 13.85 -5.49
CA LEU A 63 18.93 14.35 -6.76
C LEU A 63 19.97 15.49 -6.61
N THR A 64 20.12 16.05 -5.42
CA THR A 64 21.01 17.21 -5.17
C THR A 64 22.48 16.95 -5.45
N ASN A 65 22.91 15.68 -5.45
CA ASN A 65 24.27 15.29 -5.77
C ASN A 65 24.55 15.18 -7.28
N ALA A 66 23.49 15.18 -8.10
CA ALA A 66 23.65 15.14 -9.55
C ALA A 66 24.36 16.41 -10.05
N LEU A 67 25.23 16.23 -11.03
CA LEU A 67 25.91 17.33 -11.71
C LEU A 67 25.32 17.49 -13.11
N ASP A 68 25.08 18.73 -13.52
CA ASP A 68 24.68 19.07 -14.89
C ASP A 68 25.85 18.87 -15.88
N ASP A 69 25.61 19.10 -17.17
CA ASP A 69 26.62 18.97 -18.23
C ASP A 69 27.82 19.92 -18.03
N GLN A 70 27.66 20.95 -17.22
CA GLN A 70 28.74 21.90 -16.85
C GLN A 70 29.44 21.53 -15.54
N GLN A 71 29.19 20.32 -15.01
CA GLN A 71 29.73 19.83 -13.72
C GLN A 71 29.31 20.71 -12.53
N GLN A 72 28.13 21.34 -12.58
CA GLN A 72 27.56 22.11 -11.49
C GLN A 72 26.42 21.31 -10.85
N PRO A 73 26.21 21.39 -9.52
CA PRO A 73 25.07 20.76 -8.86
C PRO A 73 23.75 21.24 -9.49
N VAL A 74 22.81 20.30 -9.72
CA VAL A 74 21.52 20.60 -10.36
C VAL A 74 20.64 21.53 -9.52
N GLY A 75 20.88 21.63 -8.20
CA GLY A 75 20.28 22.62 -7.31
C GLY A 75 18.83 22.33 -6.88
N PHE A 76 18.32 21.13 -7.11
CA PHE A 76 17.01 20.68 -6.65
C PHE A 76 17.04 19.21 -6.26
N ASP A 77 16.03 18.77 -5.49
CA ASP A 77 15.80 17.38 -5.10
C ASP A 77 14.59 16.76 -5.85
N GLY A 78 14.36 15.46 -5.66
CA GLY A 78 13.24 14.77 -6.30
C GLY A 78 11.87 15.31 -5.86
N ILE A 79 11.76 15.88 -4.66
CA ILE A 79 10.53 16.51 -4.16
C ILE A 79 10.21 17.77 -4.96
N ALA A 80 11.21 18.63 -5.20
CA ALA A 80 11.06 19.84 -6.00
C ALA A 80 10.68 19.51 -7.46
N LEU A 81 11.27 18.45 -8.03
CA LEU A 81 10.90 17.97 -9.37
C LEU A 81 9.45 17.47 -9.40
N ALA A 82 9.06 16.61 -8.44
CA ALA A 82 7.70 16.13 -8.33
C ALA A 82 6.69 17.29 -8.20
N GLN A 83 6.98 18.27 -7.34
CA GLN A 83 6.13 19.47 -7.17
C GLN A 83 5.97 20.24 -8.48
N GLN A 84 7.04 20.43 -9.23
CA GLN A 84 6.98 21.14 -10.52
C GLN A 84 6.17 20.34 -11.56
N VAL A 85 6.36 19.02 -11.64
CA VAL A 85 5.57 18.15 -12.52
C VAL A 85 4.08 18.21 -12.14
N ARG A 86 3.71 18.06 -10.87
CA ARG A 86 2.31 18.17 -10.41
C ARG A 86 1.69 19.53 -10.72
N THR A 87 2.46 20.60 -10.58
CA THR A 87 2.02 21.95 -10.95
C THR A 87 1.66 22.02 -12.44
N LEU A 88 2.48 21.45 -13.33
CA LEU A 88 2.24 21.43 -14.76
C LEU A 88 1.06 20.51 -15.13
N GLN A 89 0.91 19.37 -14.48
CA GLN A 89 -0.22 18.46 -14.65
C GLN A 89 -1.56 19.13 -14.23
N THR A 90 -1.57 19.84 -13.11
CA THR A 90 -2.77 20.53 -12.62
C THR A 90 -3.17 21.70 -13.53
N ARG A 91 -2.20 22.43 -14.08
CA ARG A 91 -2.46 23.52 -15.04
C ARG A 91 -3.04 23.01 -16.36
N ALA A 92 -2.81 21.75 -16.74
CA ALA A 92 -3.38 21.11 -17.92
C ALA A 92 -4.92 21.13 -17.93
N ARG A 93 -5.55 21.22 -16.76
CA ARG A 93 -7.01 21.38 -16.63
C ARG A 93 -7.52 22.78 -16.98
N SER A 94 -6.64 23.76 -17.21
CA SER A 94 -6.97 25.12 -17.65
C SER A 94 -6.85 25.22 -19.18
N PRO A 95 -7.89 25.65 -19.92
CA PRO A 95 -7.97 25.51 -21.38
C PRO A 95 -6.95 26.31 -22.21
N ASN A 96 -6.10 27.11 -21.60
CA ASN A 96 -5.27 28.09 -22.32
C ASN A 96 -3.75 27.92 -22.15
N SER A 97 -3.21 26.78 -21.70
CA SER A 97 -1.76 26.67 -21.50
C SER A 97 -1.10 25.64 -22.42
N ALA A 98 -0.25 26.12 -23.32
CA ALA A 98 0.63 25.32 -24.18
C ALA A 98 1.78 24.62 -23.39
N GLU A 99 1.85 24.81 -22.08
CA GLU A 99 2.95 24.33 -21.24
C GLU A 99 2.59 23.08 -20.39
N ASN A 100 1.47 22.46 -20.65
CA ASN A 100 0.89 21.42 -19.80
C ASN A 100 1.54 20.07 -19.97
N LEU A 101 1.60 19.28 -18.87
CA LEU A 101 1.92 17.85 -18.89
C LEU A 101 0.64 17.02 -18.73
N PRO A 102 0.51 15.87 -19.43
CA PRO A 102 -0.55 14.90 -19.12
C PRO A 102 -0.40 14.41 -17.67
N GLU A 103 -1.51 14.00 -17.05
CA GLU A 103 -1.45 13.37 -15.73
C GLU A 103 -0.97 11.92 -15.85
N PHE A 104 0.00 11.55 -15.04
CA PHE A 104 0.58 10.21 -14.93
C PHE A 104 1.09 9.97 -13.51
N PRO A 105 1.31 8.71 -13.07
CA PRO A 105 1.81 8.41 -11.73
C PRO A 105 3.25 8.87 -11.55
N ILE A 106 3.57 9.30 -10.32
CA ILE A 106 4.93 9.55 -9.85
C ILE A 106 5.20 8.62 -8.67
N ILE A 107 6.18 7.75 -8.81
CA ILE A 107 6.62 6.80 -7.79
C ILE A 107 7.94 7.31 -7.21
N ARG A 108 8.02 7.43 -5.89
CA ARG A 108 9.28 7.65 -5.20
C ARG A 108 10.04 6.32 -5.10
N LEU A 109 11.27 6.30 -5.60
CA LEU A 109 12.17 5.16 -5.52
C LEU A 109 13.44 5.59 -4.78
N SER A 110 13.50 5.37 -3.46
CA SER A 110 14.58 5.87 -2.61
C SER A 110 14.84 4.94 -1.43
N LYS A 111 16.06 4.97 -0.88
CA LYS A 111 16.40 4.24 0.34
C LYS A 111 15.71 4.87 1.56
N ARG A 112 15.28 4.07 2.53
CA ARG A 112 14.56 4.53 3.73
C ARG A 112 15.31 5.58 4.54
N ASP A 113 16.62 5.43 4.68
CA ASP A 113 17.41 6.35 5.49
C ASP A 113 17.55 7.72 4.81
N VAL A 114 17.68 7.75 3.49
CA VAL A 114 17.67 8.98 2.68
C VAL A 114 16.33 9.70 2.82
N VAL A 115 15.22 8.97 2.74
CA VAL A 115 13.88 9.54 2.91
C VAL A 115 13.72 10.24 4.27
N ARG A 116 14.24 9.64 5.35
CA ARG A 116 14.17 10.26 6.68
C ARG A 116 14.91 11.60 6.76
N GLU A 117 15.97 11.77 6.01
CA GLU A 117 16.73 13.01 5.98
C GLU A 117 15.99 14.14 5.25
N TYR A 118 15.36 13.83 4.12
CA TYR A 118 14.69 14.80 3.24
C TYR A 118 13.22 15.07 3.60
N VAL A 119 12.48 14.05 4.04
CA VAL A 119 11.03 14.10 4.21
C VAL A 119 10.59 14.32 5.67
N ASN A 120 11.44 14.06 6.64
CA ASN A 120 11.08 14.05 8.08
C ASN A 120 10.66 15.40 8.68
N LYS A 121 10.70 16.49 7.93
CA LYS A 121 10.35 17.83 8.47
C LYS A 121 8.95 18.27 8.04
N ASP A 122 8.39 17.68 7.00
CA ASP A 122 7.10 18.10 6.45
C ASP A 122 6.43 16.93 5.70
N SER A 123 5.36 16.38 6.27
CA SER A 123 4.58 15.31 5.66
C SER A 123 3.83 15.74 4.38
N THR A 124 3.78 17.03 4.06
CA THR A 124 3.09 17.55 2.87
C THR A 124 3.77 17.15 1.57
N SER A 125 5.06 16.85 1.59
CA SER A 125 5.79 16.37 0.41
C SER A 125 5.43 14.94 0.00
N ASP A 126 4.89 14.13 0.91
CA ASP A 126 4.43 12.77 0.59
C ASP A 126 3.21 12.78 -0.35
N ASP A 127 2.43 13.86 -0.37
CA ASP A 127 1.23 14.00 -1.22
C ASP A 127 1.57 14.15 -2.72
N LEU A 128 2.82 14.36 -3.06
CA LEU A 128 3.29 14.50 -4.44
C LEU A 128 3.45 13.15 -5.16
N PHE A 129 3.62 12.07 -4.41
CA PHE A 129 3.88 10.75 -4.93
C PHE A 129 2.66 9.85 -4.78
N ASP A 130 2.38 9.05 -5.80
CA ASP A 130 1.30 8.07 -5.76
C ASP A 130 1.69 6.83 -4.96
N GLU A 131 2.99 6.47 -4.98
CA GLU A 131 3.54 5.32 -4.25
C GLU A 131 4.98 5.56 -3.83
N HIS A 132 5.43 4.81 -2.84
CA HIS A 132 6.78 4.82 -2.30
C HIS A 132 7.38 3.42 -2.33
N ILE A 133 8.40 3.23 -3.14
CA ILE A 133 9.13 1.97 -3.25
C ILE A 133 10.54 2.16 -2.65
N ASP A 134 10.90 1.27 -1.72
CA ASP A 134 12.25 1.23 -1.17
C ASP A 134 13.19 0.53 -2.15
N LYS A 135 14.31 1.16 -2.47
CA LYS A 135 15.34 0.59 -3.35
C LYS A 135 15.85 -0.78 -2.87
N GLU A 136 15.90 -1.00 -1.55
CA GLU A 136 16.30 -2.29 -0.98
C GLU A 136 15.28 -3.38 -1.29
N VAL A 137 13.99 -3.07 -1.18
CA VAL A 137 12.90 -4.02 -1.51
C VAL A 137 12.92 -4.39 -3.00
N VAL A 138 13.29 -3.46 -3.90
CA VAL A 138 13.37 -3.77 -5.34
C VAL A 138 14.41 -4.85 -5.65
N LEU A 139 15.52 -4.88 -4.93
CA LEU A 139 16.54 -5.91 -5.14
C LEU A 139 16.14 -7.26 -4.53
N ASP A 140 15.41 -7.24 -3.41
CA ASP A 140 14.97 -8.46 -2.71
C ASP A 140 13.75 -9.12 -3.39
N ASP A 141 12.73 -8.32 -3.75
CA ASP A 141 11.52 -8.77 -4.47
C ASP A 141 11.07 -7.74 -5.52
N PRO A 142 11.67 -7.74 -6.71
CA PRO A 142 11.30 -6.82 -7.78
C PRO A 142 9.90 -7.05 -8.33
N ASN A 143 9.31 -8.25 -8.13
CA ASN A 143 8.01 -8.60 -8.71
C ASN A 143 6.88 -7.74 -8.14
N CYS A 144 6.90 -7.47 -6.83
CA CYS A 144 5.90 -6.61 -6.20
C CYS A 144 5.97 -5.18 -6.74
N ALA A 145 7.16 -4.60 -6.77
CA ALA A 145 7.40 -3.25 -7.26
C ALA A 145 7.05 -3.10 -8.76
N ALA A 146 7.41 -4.08 -9.58
CA ALA A 146 7.07 -4.09 -11.01
C ALA A 146 5.55 -4.15 -11.23
N ARG A 147 4.82 -5.02 -10.52
CA ARG A 147 3.35 -5.09 -10.59
C ARG A 147 2.70 -3.76 -10.22
N ILE A 148 3.17 -3.10 -9.16
CA ILE A 148 2.68 -1.79 -8.73
C ILE A 148 2.89 -0.75 -9.84
N ALA A 149 4.09 -0.64 -10.39
CA ALA A 149 4.38 0.30 -11.47
C ALA A 149 3.51 0.04 -12.71
N VAL A 150 3.35 -1.23 -13.13
CA VAL A 150 2.48 -1.60 -14.24
C VAL A 150 1.02 -1.21 -13.96
N ALA A 151 0.51 -1.54 -12.78
CA ALA A 151 -0.88 -1.25 -12.40
C ALA A 151 -1.14 0.25 -12.38
N LEU A 152 -0.26 1.04 -11.77
CA LEU A 152 -0.38 2.50 -11.74
C LEU A 152 -0.45 3.08 -13.16
N ALA A 153 0.50 2.77 -14.04
CA ALA A 153 0.49 3.29 -15.40
C ALA A 153 -0.67 2.75 -16.26
N THR A 154 -1.22 1.58 -15.92
CA THR A 154 -2.34 0.97 -16.66
C THR A 154 -3.66 1.62 -16.29
N ASP A 155 -3.89 1.85 -14.99
CA ASP A 155 -5.20 2.24 -14.49
C ASP A 155 -5.31 3.77 -14.25
N TYR A 156 -4.19 4.50 -14.30
CA TYR A 156 -4.21 5.95 -14.15
C TYR A 156 -5.16 6.69 -15.11
N PRO A 157 -5.30 6.28 -16.40
CA PRO A 157 -6.31 6.85 -17.27
C PRO A 157 -7.75 6.71 -16.76
N ALA A 158 -8.07 5.64 -16.03
CA ALA A 158 -9.40 5.46 -15.43
C ALA A 158 -9.63 6.45 -14.27
N ILE A 159 -8.60 6.72 -13.47
CA ILE A 159 -8.64 7.78 -12.43
C ILE A 159 -8.84 9.15 -13.06
N ILE A 160 -8.12 9.47 -14.14
CA ILE A 160 -8.26 10.74 -14.86
C ILE A 160 -9.69 10.89 -15.40
N ALA A 161 -10.22 9.84 -16.02
CA ALA A 161 -11.59 9.85 -16.52
C ALA A 161 -12.62 10.05 -15.40
N PHE A 162 -12.44 9.36 -14.27
CA PHE A 162 -13.29 9.49 -13.08
C PHE A 162 -13.22 10.89 -12.46
N ALA A 163 -12.03 11.50 -12.39
CA ALA A 163 -11.82 12.84 -11.84
C ALA A 163 -12.53 13.96 -12.64
N ASN A 164 -12.92 13.68 -13.88
CA ASN A 164 -13.54 14.63 -14.80
C ASN A 164 -15.08 14.48 -14.91
N VAL A 165 -15.68 13.57 -14.11
CA VAL A 165 -17.14 13.36 -14.10
C VAL A 165 -17.70 13.58 -12.70
N GLU A 166 -19.00 13.85 -12.59
CA GLU A 166 -19.69 13.83 -11.29
C GLU A 166 -19.66 12.38 -10.76
N PRO A 167 -19.21 12.16 -9.52
CA PRO A 167 -18.94 10.84 -8.97
C PRO A 167 -20.24 10.15 -8.49
N GLU A 168 -21.04 9.66 -9.42
CA GLU A 168 -22.21 8.82 -9.14
C GLU A 168 -21.81 7.45 -8.58
N ASP A 169 -22.76 6.78 -7.90
CA ASP A 169 -22.52 5.45 -7.31
C ASP A 169 -22.09 4.40 -8.35
N ALA A 170 -22.64 4.45 -9.54
CA ALA A 170 -22.27 3.54 -10.63
C ALA A 170 -20.81 3.75 -11.07
N ALA A 171 -20.35 5.00 -11.13
CA ALA A 171 -18.96 5.32 -11.47
C ALA A 171 -18.00 4.89 -10.34
N LEU A 172 -18.40 5.07 -9.07
CA LEU A 172 -17.65 4.60 -7.90
C LEU A 172 -17.56 3.06 -7.86
N ALA A 173 -18.68 2.37 -8.08
CA ALA A 173 -18.72 0.90 -8.14
C ALA A 173 -17.77 0.37 -9.22
N LYS A 174 -17.78 0.99 -10.40
CA LYS A 174 -16.87 0.66 -11.50
C LYS A 174 -15.41 0.94 -11.14
N LEU A 175 -15.11 2.10 -10.52
CA LEU A 175 -13.75 2.46 -10.09
C LEU A 175 -13.19 1.45 -9.08
N LEU A 176 -14.02 1.05 -8.12
CA LEU A 176 -13.65 0.12 -7.04
C LEU A 176 -13.81 -1.36 -7.43
N GLY A 177 -14.30 -1.66 -8.64
CA GLY A 177 -14.51 -3.03 -9.12
C GLY A 177 -15.46 -3.82 -8.21
N CYS A 178 -16.53 -3.20 -7.72
CA CYS A 178 -17.47 -3.82 -6.80
C CYS A 178 -18.93 -3.58 -7.20
N GLU A 179 -19.83 -4.30 -6.58
CA GLU A 179 -21.27 -4.08 -6.75
C GLU A 179 -21.75 -2.88 -5.93
N GLY A 180 -22.84 -2.23 -6.41
CA GLY A 180 -23.42 -1.08 -5.71
C GLY A 180 -23.90 -1.40 -4.28
N SER A 181 -24.31 -2.63 -4.01
CA SER A 181 -24.67 -3.13 -2.67
C SER A 181 -23.51 -3.05 -1.68
N LEU A 182 -22.26 -3.24 -2.14
CA LEU A 182 -21.07 -3.13 -1.31
C LEU A 182 -20.77 -1.67 -0.96
N LEU A 183 -21.04 -0.71 -1.87
CA LEU A 183 -20.80 0.71 -1.58
C LEU A 183 -21.61 1.20 -0.37
N SER A 184 -22.87 0.74 -0.22
CA SER A 184 -23.73 1.13 0.91
C SER A 184 -23.23 0.60 2.26
N ARG A 185 -22.31 -0.34 2.27
CA ARG A 185 -21.68 -0.94 3.47
C ARG A 185 -20.36 -0.31 3.83
N LEU A 186 -19.78 0.52 2.94
CA LEU A 186 -18.55 1.24 3.23
C LEU A 186 -18.83 2.41 4.17
N ASP A 187 -17.82 2.75 4.98
CA ASP A 187 -17.88 3.99 5.75
C ASP A 187 -18.11 5.19 4.81
N PRO A 188 -19.07 6.08 5.08
CA PRO A 188 -19.36 7.22 4.21
C PRO A 188 -18.14 8.10 3.90
N ARG A 189 -17.14 8.13 4.77
CA ARG A 189 -15.89 8.90 4.58
C ARG A 189 -15.02 8.33 3.47
N VAL A 190 -15.08 7.02 3.22
CA VAL A 190 -14.42 6.39 2.06
C VAL A 190 -15.01 6.97 0.77
N LEU A 191 -16.34 7.03 0.69
CA LEU A 191 -17.02 7.60 -0.47
C LEU A 191 -16.78 9.11 -0.61
N LEU A 192 -16.75 9.86 0.51
CA LEU A 192 -16.41 11.27 0.51
C LEU A 192 -14.97 11.54 0.05
N GLY A 193 -14.04 10.66 0.40
CA GLY A 193 -12.64 10.73 -0.04
C GLY A 193 -12.50 10.61 -1.57
N LEU A 194 -13.36 9.81 -2.19
CA LEU A 194 -13.40 9.64 -3.65
C LEU A 194 -14.29 10.69 -4.36
N ARG A 195 -15.36 11.13 -3.73
CA ARG A 195 -16.26 12.16 -4.26
C ARG A 195 -15.71 13.56 -4.04
N ARG A 196 -14.62 13.89 -4.74
CA ARG A 196 -13.96 15.20 -4.70
C ARG A 196 -14.04 15.84 -6.08
N PRO A 197 -15.13 16.55 -6.43
CA PRO A 197 -15.26 17.18 -7.74
C PRO A 197 -14.08 18.10 -8.05
N GLY A 198 -13.49 17.95 -9.23
CA GLY A 198 -12.35 18.75 -9.66
C GLY A 198 -11.02 18.43 -8.98
N ALA A 199 -10.94 17.39 -8.12
CA ALA A 199 -9.67 16.97 -7.56
C ALA A 199 -8.71 16.52 -8.67
N PRO A 200 -7.40 16.83 -8.58
CA PRO A 200 -6.39 16.26 -9.46
C PRO A 200 -6.37 14.73 -9.40
N ALA A 201 -6.05 14.05 -10.50
CA ALA A 201 -6.06 12.59 -10.56
C ALA A 201 -5.13 11.98 -9.51
N HIS A 202 -3.96 12.58 -9.26
CA HIS A 202 -3.03 12.07 -8.23
C HIS A 202 -3.61 12.09 -6.81
N VAL A 203 -4.49 13.03 -6.48
CA VAL A 203 -5.15 13.08 -5.16
C VAL A 203 -6.07 11.87 -4.98
N LEU A 204 -6.82 11.52 -6.03
CA LEU A 204 -7.71 10.35 -6.02
C LEU A 204 -6.92 9.04 -6.09
N ALA A 205 -5.89 8.97 -6.96
CA ALA A 205 -5.00 7.81 -7.06
C ALA A 205 -4.36 7.50 -5.71
N ARG A 206 -3.78 8.51 -5.05
CA ARG A 206 -3.16 8.38 -3.75
C ARG A 206 -4.17 7.95 -2.67
N PHE A 207 -5.39 8.49 -2.69
CA PHE A 207 -6.43 8.04 -1.76
C PHE A 207 -6.72 6.54 -1.94
N VAL A 208 -6.83 6.04 -3.17
CA VAL A 208 -7.02 4.60 -3.43
C VAL A 208 -5.78 3.81 -2.99
N VAL A 209 -4.59 4.22 -3.40
CA VAL A 209 -3.34 3.48 -3.14
C VAL A 209 -3.00 3.47 -1.64
N VAL A 210 -2.98 4.63 -1.00
CA VAL A 210 -2.49 4.75 0.38
C VAL A 210 -3.56 4.40 1.41
N GLU A 211 -4.80 4.92 1.20
CA GLU A 211 -5.83 4.77 2.24
C GLU A 211 -6.65 3.50 2.07
N LEU A 212 -6.97 3.07 0.85
CA LEU A 212 -7.77 1.85 0.64
C LEU A 212 -6.91 0.59 0.48
N LEU A 213 -5.88 0.64 -0.34
CA LEU A 213 -5.06 -0.53 -0.68
C LEU A 213 -3.86 -0.70 0.24
N GLY A 214 -3.29 0.39 0.73
CA GLY A 214 -2.09 0.39 1.56
C GLY A 214 -2.34 0.09 3.04
N ARG A 215 -3.59 0.21 3.52
CA ARG A 215 -3.95 0.02 4.93
C ARG A 215 -5.09 -0.97 5.11
N ALA A 216 -5.03 -1.74 6.19
CA ALA A 216 -6.12 -2.62 6.56
C ALA A 216 -7.37 -1.83 6.99
N GLY A 217 -8.52 -2.31 6.58
CA GLY A 217 -9.83 -1.71 6.87
C GLY A 217 -10.92 -2.47 6.11
N PRO A 218 -11.66 -1.82 5.18
CA PRO A 218 -12.60 -2.50 4.30
C PRO A 218 -11.94 -3.54 3.41
N LEU A 219 -10.69 -3.30 3.04
CA LEU A 219 -9.82 -4.18 2.27
C LEU A 219 -8.68 -4.69 3.13
N VAL A 220 -8.29 -5.94 2.91
CA VAL A 220 -7.16 -6.59 3.58
C VAL A 220 -6.29 -7.32 2.57
N ASP A 221 -5.01 -7.49 2.90
CA ASP A 221 -4.09 -8.33 2.13
C ASP A 221 -4.30 -9.82 2.39
N SER A 222 -3.56 -10.67 1.67
CA SER A 222 -3.62 -12.12 1.76
C SER A 222 -3.28 -12.64 3.16
N GLU A 223 -2.27 -12.07 3.78
CA GLU A 223 -1.76 -12.50 5.08
C GLU A 223 -2.76 -12.16 6.20
N LEU A 224 -3.33 -10.95 6.18
CA LEU A 224 -4.35 -10.57 7.15
C LEU A 224 -5.66 -11.33 6.93
N LEU A 225 -6.03 -11.58 5.67
CA LEU A 225 -7.17 -12.44 5.33
C LEU A 225 -7.00 -13.84 5.94
N ALA A 226 -5.82 -14.44 5.77
CA ALA A 226 -5.51 -15.75 6.34
C ALA A 226 -5.63 -15.75 7.88
N VAL A 227 -5.06 -14.75 8.55
CA VAL A 227 -5.19 -14.57 10.00
C VAL A 227 -6.65 -14.45 10.42
N ARG A 228 -7.49 -13.70 9.67
CA ARG A 228 -8.93 -13.57 9.95
C ARG A 228 -9.73 -14.84 9.70
N LEU A 229 -9.26 -15.70 8.82
CA LEU A 229 -9.81 -17.04 8.63
C LEU A 229 -9.19 -18.08 9.58
N GLY A 230 -8.18 -17.69 10.35
CA GLY A 230 -7.51 -18.54 11.33
C GLY A 230 -6.44 -19.45 10.73
N VAL A 231 -6.01 -19.22 9.49
CA VAL A 231 -5.12 -20.10 8.73
C VAL A 231 -3.68 -19.62 8.81
N ASP A 232 -2.76 -20.53 9.14
CA ASP A 232 -1.32 -20.33 9.00
C ASP A 232 -0.89 -20.66 7.56
N THR A 233 -0.55 -19.65 6.78
CA THR A 233 -0.18 -19.79 5.37
C THR A 233 1.15 -20.46 5.14
N THR A 234 2.03 -20.49 6.16
CA THR A 234 3.39 -21.05 6.03
C THR A 234 3.40 -22.58 6.01
N VAL A 235 2.36 -23.21 6.55
CA VAL A 235 2.21 -24.66 6.69
C VAL A 235 0.90 -25.21 6.14
N SER A 236 0.10 -24.40 5.47
CA SER A 236 -1.20 -24.77 4.89
C SER A 236 -1.12 -24.91 3.37
N ASP A 237 -0.91 -26.13 2.88
CA ASP A 237 -0.83 -26.42 1.43
C ASP A 237 -2.11 -26.07 0.67
N ASP A 238 -3.27 -26.07 1.34
CA ASP A 238 -4.54 -25.78 0.72
C ASP A 238 -4.92 -24.27 0.80
N TRP A 239 -4.04 -23.40 1.33
CA TRP A 239 -4.28 -21.96 1.35
C TRP A 239 -4.56 -21.37 -0.04
N PRO A 240 -3.81 -21.68 -1.12
CA PRO A 240 -4.11 -21.16 -2.44
C PRO A 240 -5.52 -21.53 -2.93
N LYS A 241 -5.98 -22.75 -2.65
CA LYS A 241 -7.35 -23.18 -3.02
C LYS A 241 -8.43 -22.46 -2.22
N LEU A 242 -8.18 -22.21 -0.92
CA LEU A 242 -9.10 -21.40 -0.13
C LEU A 242 -9.18 -19.95 -0.66
N ALA A 243 -8.06 -19.37 -1.05
CA ALA A 243 -8.01 -18.05 -1.68
C ALA A 243 -8.80 -18.01 -3.00
N GLU A 244 -8.77 -19.09 -3.81
CA GLU A 244 -9.58 -19.23 -5.03
C GLU A 244 -11.10 -19.26 -4.72
N LEU A 245 -11.53 -19.89 -3.64
CA LEU A 245 -12.94 -19.86 -3.21
C LEU A 245 -13.40 -18.46 -2.81
N LEU A 246 -12.47 -17.58 -2.47
CA LEU A 246 -12.70 -16.18 -2.11
C LEU A 246 -12.51 -15.20 -3.27
N GLU A 247 -12.33 -15.69 -4.51
CA GLU A 247 -12.11 -14.83 -5.67
C GLU A 247 -13.24 -13.81 -5.87
N ALA A 248 -14.49 -14.17 -5.57
CA ALA A 248 -15.62 -13.24 -5.61
C ALA A 248 -15.54 -12.09 -4.59
N SER A 249 -14.73 -12.25 -3.54
CA SER A 249 -14.46 -11.22 -2.53
C SER A 249 -13.22 -10.37 -2.87
N ARG A 250 -12.50 -10.72 -3.94
CA ARG A 250 -11.28 -10.03 -4.33
C ARG A 250 -11.59 -8.64 -4.86
N TYR A 251 -10.73 -7.70 -4.52
CA TYR A 251 -10.77 -6.36 -5.09
C TYR A 251 -10.41 -6.42 -6.58
N ALA A 252 -11.26 -5.87 -7.43
CA ALA A 252 -11.10 -5.85 -8.89
C ALA A 252 -11.14 -4.41 -9.45
N GLY A 253 -10.97 -3.40 -8.60
CA GLY A 253 -10.95 -1.99 -8.99
C GLY A 253 -9.61 -1.53 -9.54
N VAL A 254 -9.47 -0.21 -9.69
CA VAL A 254 -8.22 0.40 -10.17
C VAL A 254 -7.05 0.00 -9.29
N PHE A 255 -5.90 -0.25 -9.92
CA PHE A 255 -4.65 -0.71 -9.32
C PHE A 255 -4.67 -2.12 -8.72
N ALA A 256 -5.75 -2.90 -8.89
CA ALA A 256 -5.84 -4.27 -8.39
C ALA A 256 -4.68 -5.17 -8.86
N GLY A 257 -4.13 -4.92 -10.05
CA GLY A 257 -2.97 -5.66 -10.58
C GLY A 257 -1.70 -5.52 -9.75
N GLY A 258 -1.55 -4.40 -9.00
CA GLY A 258 -0.42 -4.15 -8.10
C GLY A 258 -0.67 -4.60 -6.67
N TYR A 259 -1.93 -4.69 -6.27
CA TYR A 259 -2.34 -4.89 -4.87
C TYR A 259 -3.38 -6.00 -4.77
N ALA A 260 -2.98 -7.18 -4.37
CA ALA A 260 -3.90 -8.25 -4.06
C ALA A 260 -4.64 -7.94 -2.75
N ARG A 261 -5.93 -7.64 -2.82
CA ARG A 261 -6.78 -7.27 -1.67
C ARG A 261 -8.13 -7.98 -1.74
N TRP A 262 -8.75 -8.14 -0.58
CA TRP A 262 -10.07 -8.74 -0.44
C TRP A 262 -11.00 -7.83 0.36
N TRP A 263 -12.23 -7.68 -0.11
CA TRP A 263 -13.30 -7.00 0.60
C TRP A 263 -13.74 -7.82 1.80
N MET A 264 -13.52 -7.31 3.02
CA MET A 264 -13.92 -8.02 4.23
C MET A 264 -15.43 -8.22 4.33
N ALA A 265 -16.22 -7.25 3.88
CA ALA A 265 -17.67 -7.40 3.86
C ALA A 265 -18.12 -8.58 2.99
N SER A 266 -17.56 -8.74 1.78
CA SER A 266 -17.85 -9.87 0.89
C SER A 266 -17.30 -11.20 1.43
N THR A 267 -16.14 -11.17 2.09
CA THR A 267 -15.59 -12.35 2.77
C THR A 267 -16.50 -12.83 3.91
N LEU A 268 -17.08 -11.90 4.68
CA LEU A 268 -18.03 -12.25 5.74
C LEU A 268 -19.34 -12.79 5.17
N ASP A 269 -19.82 -12.26 4.05
CA ASP A 269 -21.00 -12.81 3.36
C ASP A 269 -20.74 -14.22 2.82
N TRP A 270 -19.52 -14.47 2.30
CA TRP A 270 -19.08 -15.81 1.91
C TRP A 270 -19.06 -16.75 3.11
N TRP A 271 -18.50 -16.30 4.27
CA TRP A 271 -18.51 -17.10 5.49
C TRP A 271 -19.92 -17.53 5.90
N GLN A 272 -20.87 -16.58 5.98
CA GLN A 272 -22.25 -16.85 6.39
C GLN A 272 -22.96 -17.79 5.42
N ARG A 273 -22.69 -17.68 4.12
CA ARG A 273 -23.36 -18.49 3.12
C ARG A 273 -22.78 -19.89 2.95
N GLU A 274 -21.44 -20.01 3.02
CA GLU A 274 -20.74 -21.25 2.64
C GLU A 274 -20.17 -22.01 3.84
N ILE A 275 -19.91 -21.35 4.97
CA ILE A 275 -19.21 -21.96 6.11
C ILE A 275 -20.16 -22.15 7.29
N ASP A 276 -20.70 -21.07 7.82
CA ASP A 276 -21.58 -21.13 8.99
C ASP A 276 -22.43 -19.85 9.11
N GLU A 277 -23.75 -19.99 8.95
CA GLU A 277 -24.71 -18.91 9.01
C GLU A 277 -24.81 -18.27 10.40
N ASP A 278 -24.63 -19.07 11.45
CA ASP A 278 -24.90 -18.67 12.84
C ASP A 278 -23.67 -18.06 13.53
N SER A 279 -22.48 -18.22 12.96
CA SER A 279 -21.25 -17.76 13.60
C SER A 279 -20.64 -16.53 12.95
N THR A 280 -19.93 -15.76 13.78
CA THR A 280 -19.08 -14.64 13.34
C THR A 280 -17.61 -15.05 13.49
N PRO A 281 -16.82 -15.12 12.41
CA PRO A 281 -15.43 -15.63 12.49
C PRO A 281 -14.58 -14.90 13.53
N ALA A 282 -14.77 -13.60 13.74
CA ALA A 282 -14.04 -12.83 14.74
C ALA A 282 -14.27 -13.28 16.21
N ARG A 283 -15.36 -14.03 16.48
CA ARG A 283 -15.66 -14.56 17.81
C ARG A 283 -15.12 -15.96 18.05
N LEU A 284 -14.72 -16.65 17.00
CA LEU A 284 -14.19 -18.01 17.03
C LEU A 284 -12.67 -18.00 17.18
N SER A 285 -12.14 -19.02 17.83
CA SER A 285 -10.70 -19.30 17.82
C SER A 285 -10.22 -19.68 16.40
N ALA A 286 -8.94 -19.58 16.13
CA ALA A 286 -8.37 -20.00 14.85
C ALA A 286 -8.66 -21.49 14.56
N VAL A 287 -8.59 -22.34 15.58
CA VAL A 287 -8.89 -23.79 15.47
C VAL A 287 -10.34 -24.02 15.07
N GLU A 288 -11.31 -23.34 15.71
CA GLU A 288 -12.73 -23.44 15.36
C GLU A 288 -12.99 -22.99 13.92
N ARG A 289 -12.43 -21.83 13.50
CA ARG A 289 -12.56 -21.34 12.13
C ARG A 289 -12.04 -22.34 11.10
N VAL A 290 -10.81 -22.84 11.30
CA VAL A 290 -10.21 -23.82 10.37
C VAL A 290 -11.01 -25.12 10.32
N ASN A 291 -11.52 -25.62 11.46
CA ASN A 291 -12.33 -26.83 11.49
C ASN A 291 -13.65 -26.65 10.72
N LEU A 292 -14.33 -25.50 10.86
CA LEU A 292 -15.54 -25.19 10.09
C LEU A 292 -15.22 -25.10 8.59
N ILE A 293 -14.15 -24.42 8.21
CA ILE A 293 -13.72 -24.30 6.81
C ILE A 293 -13.45 -25.70 6.22
N LYS A 294 -12.69 -26.56 6.93
CA LYS A 294 -12.43 -27.94 6.47
C LYS A 294 -13.71 -28.72 6.27
N ALA A 295 -14.63 -28.63 7.22
CA ALA A 295 -15.90 -29.35 7.14
C ALA A 295 -16.73 -28.94 5.91
N ALA A 296 -16.78 -27.64 5.62
CA ALA A 296 -17.55 -27.10 4.50
C ALA A 296 -16.87 -27.28 3.15
N THR A 297 -15.53 -27.08 3.07
CA THR A 297 -14.81 -27.00 1.78
C THR A 297 -14.02 -28.26 1.42
N ARG A 298 -13.83 -29.19 2.35
CA ARG A 298 -12.98 -30.39 2.19
C ARG A 298 -11.48 -30.08 1.98
N LEU A 299 -11.02 -28.88 2.37
CA LEU A 299 -9.62 -28.50 2.31
C LEU A 299 -8.90 -28.97 3.58
N GLU A 300 -8.47 -30.23 3.60
CA GLU A 300 -7.97 -30.89 4.81
C GLU A 300 -6.57 -30.40 5.25
N ARG A 301 -5.77 -29.84 4.31
CA ARG A 301 -4.39 -29.39 4.57
C ARG A 301 -4.30 -27.91 4.95
N LEU A 302 -5.32 -27.41 5.64
CA LEU A 302 -5.29 -26.13 6.32
C LEU A 302 -4.84 -26.35 7.77
N THR A 303 -3.93 -25.50 8.25
CA THR A 303 -3.42 -25.55 9.62
C THR A 303 -3.84 -24.27 10.35
N PRO A 304 -4.41 -24.36 11.55
CA PRO A 304 -4.77 -23.16 12.29
C PRO A 304 -3.53 -22.38 12.75
N VAL A 305 -3.66 -21.05 12.79
CA VAL A 305 -2.68 -20.18 13.44
C VAL A 305 -2.57 -20.55 14.91
N GLU A 306 -1.34 -20.71 15.40
CA GLU A 306 -1.05 -20.95 16.80
C GLU A 306 -0.49 -19.69 17.47
N GLY A 307 -0.81 -19.50 18.76
CA GLY A 307 -0.19 -18.49 19.58
C GLY A 307 1.28 -18.79 19.83
N THR A 308 2.09 -17.75 19.94
CA THR A 308 3.50 -17.91 20.36
C THR A 308 3.56 -18.03 21.88
N GLY A 309 4.36 -18.93 22.39
CA GLY A 309 4.53 -19.41 23.77
C GLY A 309 4.12 -18.54 24.97
N ASP A 310 4.22 -17.23 24.87
CA ASP A 310 3.84 -16.28 25.94
C ASP A 310 2.47 -15.60 25.72
N SER A 311 1.81 -15.87 24.58
CA SER A 311 0.50 -15.32 24.23
C SER A 311 -0.50 -16.46 24.09
N PRO A 312 -1.35 -16.70 25.11
CA PRO A 312 -2.38 -17.73 25.05
C PRO A 312 -3.60 -17.36 24.18
N GLY A 313 -3.56 -16.23 23.48
CA GLY A 313 -4.62 -15.80 22.57
C GLY A 313 -4.94 -16.82 21.51
N THR A 314 -6.22 -16.95 21.16
CA THR A 314 -6.71 -17.91 20.17
C THR A 314 -7.59 -17.26 19.10
N ARG A 315 -8.03 -16.00 19.32
CA ARG A 315 -8.92 -15.27 18.42
C ARG A 315 -8.14 -14.24 17.60
N PHE A 316 -7.14 -14.71 16.88
CA PHE A 316 -6.31 -13.85 16.04
C PHE A 316 -7.17 -13.16 14.98
N TRP A 317 -7.10 -11.82 14.95
CA TRP A 317 -7.84 -10.98 14.02
C TRP A 317 -6.99 -9.87 13.41
N HIS A 318 -5.88 -9.56 14.03
CA HIS A 318 -4.93 -8.53 13.65
C HIS A 318 -3.54 -9.12 13.43
N ARG A 319 -2.65 -8.32 12.85
CA ARG A 319 -1.21 -8.60 12.76
C ARG A 319 -0.44 -7.57 13.58
N CYS A 320 0.69 -7.98 14.12
CA CYS A 320 1.60 -7.09 14.82
C CYS A 320 2.26 -6.12 13.84
N ALA A 321 2.18 -4.81 14.11
CA ALA A 321 2.73 -3.78 13.24
C ALA A 321 4.26 -3.85 13.04
N ASN A 322 4.99 -4.57 13.90
CA ASN A 322 6.44 -4.68 13.82
C ASN A 322 6.95 -6.05 13.35
N SER A 323 6.21 -7.11 13.64
CA SER A 323 6.69 -8.48 13.40
C SER A 323 5.75 -9.32 12.53
N ASP A 324 4.66 -8.73 12.06
CA ASP A 324 3.63 -9.39 11.24
C ASP A 324 2.97 -10.62 11.87
N ARG A 325 3.31 -10.96 13.12
CA ARG A 325 2.72 -12.08 13.85
C ARG A 325 1.23 -11.86 14.09
N PRO A 326 0.43 -12.92 14.09
CA PRO A 326 -0.99 -12.85 14.45
C PRO A 326 -1.17 -12.32 15.88
N VAL A 327 -2.18 -11.46 16.06
CA VAL A 327 -2.51 -10.82 17.36
C VAL A 327 -3.97 -11.03 17.68
N ASP A 328 -4.22 -11.54 18.90
CA ASP A 328 -5.53 -11.47 19.56
C ASP A 328 -5.67 -10.10 20.23
N ALA A 329 -6.70 -9.33 19.86
CA ALA A 329 -6.91 -7.98 20.38
C ALA A 329 -7.04 -7.93 21.93
N ALA A 330 -7.47 -9.04 22.56
CA ALA A 330 -7.57 -9.12 24.03
C ALA A 330 -6.19 -9.10 24.71
N GLU A 331 -5.16 -9.54 24.02
CA GLU A 331 -3.79 -9.61 24.54
C GLU A 331 -2.86 -8.58 23.92
N GLY A 332 -3.15 -8.16 22.70
CA GLY A 332 -2.39 -7.16 21.96
C GLY A 332 -2.39 -5.78 22.65
N PHE A 333 -1.51 -4.93 22.18
CA PHE A 333 -1.35 -3.56 22.63
C PHE A 333 -1.72 -2.63 21.48
N PRO A 334 -2.90 -1.97 21.55
CA PRO A 334 -3.33 -1.06 20.51
C PRO A 334 -2.39 0.13 20.38
N LEU A 335 -2.08 0.50 19.17
CA LEU A 335 -1.24 1.64 18.83
C LEU A 335 -2.10 2.88 18.60
N LEU A 336 -1.60 4.02 19.04
CA LEU A 336 -2.15 5.31 18.64
C LEU A 336 -2.05 5.47 17.13
N PRO A 337 -3.08 6.03 16.48
CA PRO A 337 -3.07 6.23 15.03
C PRO A 337 -1.89 7.12 14.60
N VAL A 338 -1.35 6.86 13.43
CA VAL A 338 -0.42 7.78 12.77
C VAL A 338 -1.19 8.94 12.13
N TYR A 339 -0.50 10.05 11.87
CA TYR A 339 -1.09 11.16 11.13
C TYR A 339 -1.68 10.67 9.80
N GLY A 340 -2.85 11.17 9.45
CA GLY A 340 -3.59 10.78 8.24
C GLY A 340 -4.31 9.43 8.32
N MET A 341 -4.23 8.70 9.43
CA MET A 341 -5.00 7.48 9.61
C MET A 341 -6.46 7.80 9.91
N GLU A 342 -7.33 7.32 9.06
CA GLU A 342 -8.77 7.54 9.18
C GLU A 342 -9.40 6.56 10.17
N THR A 343 -10.53 6.93 10.76
CA THR A 343 -11.20 6.09 11.79
C THR A 343 -11.87 4.84 11.23
N TRP A 344 -11.95 4.68 9.91
CA TRP A 344 -12.44 3.47 9.26
C TRP A 344 -11.31 2.46 8.95
N HIS A 345 -10.06 2.82 9.20
CA HIS A 345 -8.96 1.87 9.20
C HIS A 345 -8.97 1.01 10.46
N ASP A 346 -8.45 -0.18 10.34
CA ASP A 346 -8.25 -1.06 11.47
C ASP A 346 -7.24 -0.48 12.47
N THR A 347 -7.51 -0.70 13.76
CA THR A 347 -6.52 -0.40 14.79
C THR A 347 -5.30 -1.30 14.61
N GLU A 348 -4.12 -0.71 14.60
CA GLU A 348 -2.86 -1.44 14.59
C GLU A 348 -2.49 -1.89 16.01
N TYR A 349 -1.84 -3.04 16.13
CA TYR A 349 -1.46 -3.63 17.42
C TYR A 349 0.03 -4.00 17.43
N LEU A 350 0.64 -3.96 18.62
CA LEU A 350 1.84 -4.73 18.91
C LEU A 350 1.46 -6.05 19.58
N CYS A 351 2.15 -7.12 19.22
CA CYS A 351 2.08 -8.37 20.02
C CYS A 351 2.83 -8.18 21.35
N LEU A 352 2.59 -9.08 22.28
CA LEU A 352 3.20 -9.02 23.62
C LEU A 352 4.72 -8.96 23.57
N GLU A 353 5.35 -9.76 22.71
CA GLU A 353 6.81 -9.82 22.58
C GLU A 353 7.39 -8.47 22.14
N GLU A 354 6.82 -7.83 21.11
CA GLU A 354 7.26 -6.52 20.63
C GLU A 354 7.02 -5.41 21.66
N ALA A 355 5.90 -5.46 22.37
CA ALA A 355 5.62 -4.52 23.45
C ALA A 355 6.63 -4.67 24.60
N LEU A 356 7.01 -5.90 24.98
CA LEU A 356 8.03 -6.15 26.00
C LEU A 356 9.44 -5.73 25.53
N ARG A 357 9.76 -5.92 24.25
CA ARG A 357 11.04 -5.49 23.66
C ARG A 357 11.16 -3.96 23.64
N ASN A 358 10.07 -3.24 23.38
CA ASN A 358 10.04 -1.78 23.36
C ASN A 358 8.89 -1.20 24.22
N PRO A 359 9.04 -1.23 25.58
CA PRO A 359 7.98 -0.80 26.51
C PRO A 359 7.61 0.69 26.41
N ARG A 360 8.46 1.49 25.78
CA ARG A 360 8.26 2.93 25.56
C ARG A 360 8.05 3.25 24.08
N HIS A 361 7.49 2.30 23.33
CA HIS A 361 7.18 2.56 21.92
C HIS A 361 6.32 3.83 21.81
N LYS A 362 6.75 4.77 20.94
CA LYS A 362 6.19 6.13 20.84
C LYS A 362 4.69 6.18 20.54
N ARG A 363 4.15 5.13 19.94
CA ARG A 363 2.73 5.02 19.61
C ARG A 363 1.91 4.24 20.65
N LEU A 364 2.50 3.74 21.74
CA LEU A 364 1.74 3.19 22.84
C LEU A 364 1.18 4.32 23.71
N ALA A 365 -0.12 4.29 23.97
CA ALA A 365 -0.75 5.19 24.90
C ALA A 365 -0.14 5.03 26.33
N PRO A 366 -0.13 6.06 27.19
CA PRO A 366 0.43 5.96 28.55
C PRO A 366 -0.15 4.81 29.39
N SER A 367 -1.44 4.50 29.23
CA SER A 367 -2.11 3.37 29.85
C SER A 367 -1.52 2.03 29.40
N GLU A 368 -1.28 1.87 28.10
CA GLU A 368 -0.68 0.66 27.54
C GLU A 368 0.79 0.51 27.94
N GLN A 369 1.55 1.61 27.98
CA GLN A 369 2.91 1.59 28.50
C GLN A 369 2.93 1.14 29.98
N ALA A 370 1.99 1.61 30.81
CA ALA A 370 1.84 1.17 32.20
C ALA A 370 1.49 -0.33 32.30
N ARG A 371 0.62 -0.84 31.40
CA ARG A 371 0.28 -2.27 31.31
C ARG A 371 1.51 -3.12 30.98
N VAL A 372 2.32 -2.70 29.99
CA VAL A 372 3.59 -3.39 29.65
C VAL A 372 4.55 -3.39 30.83
N GLN A 373 4.72 -2.26 31.52
CA GLN A 373 5.61 -2.15 32.69
C GLN A 373 5.14 -3.06 33.85
N ALA A 374 3.83 -3.22 34.06
CA ALA A 374 3.29 -4.14 35.06
C ALA A 374 3.61 -5.61 34.70
N LEU A 375 3.53 -5.98 33.43
CA LEU A 375 3.88 -7.33 32.95
C LEU A 375 5.37 -7.62 33.12
N ILE A 376 6.26 -6.65 32.83
CA ILE A 376 7.70 -6.80 33.02
C ILE A 376 8.01 -7.06 34.52
N ARG A 377 7.40 -6.27 35.43
CA ARG A 377 7.61 -6.46 36.86
C ARG A 377 7.16 -7.84 37.33
N LYS A 378 6.00 -8.31 36.87
CA LYS A 378 5.49 -9.64 37.19
C LYS A 378 6.40 -10.77 36.76
N ARG A 379 7.02 -10.66 35.54
CA ARG A 379 7.96 -11.65 35.02
C ARG A 379 9.33 -11.63 35.72
N GLY A 380 9.77 -10.45 36.18
CA GLY A 380 11.03 -10.32 36.93
C GLY A 380 10.93 -10.76 38.40
N SER A 381 9.73 -11.09 38.85
CA SER A 381 9.44 -11.57 40.26
C SER A 381 9.21 -13.07 40.32
N THR A 382 9.26 -13.78 39.18
CA THR A 382 9.21 -15.23 39.05
C THR A 382 10.60 -15.74 38.63
#